data_c7f3c248a2ff8d926b8d1b483bc9d6d0
#
_entry.id   c7f3c248a2ff8d926b8d1b483bc9d6d0
#
_cell.length_a   1.000
_cell.length_b   1.000
_cell.length_c   1.000
_cell.angle_alpha   90.00
_cell.angle_beta   90.00
_cell.angle_gamma   90.00
#
_symmetry.space_group_name_H-M   'P 1'
#
loop_
_entity.id
_entity.type
_entity.pdbx_description
1 polymer ?
#
loop_
_entity_poly.entity_id
_entity_poly.type
_entity_poly.pdbx_seq_one_letter_code
_entity_poly.pdbx_strand_id
1 'polypeptide(L)' 'MNVLVTGANGFIGKNLIIHLNELEIHSLIYTRENSIQDLSDLIKKSDFIVHLAGENR' A
#
# COMPACT_ATOMS: atom_id res chain seq x y z
N MET A 1 -10.07 -8.98 3.41
CA MET A 1 -9.53 -8.47 2.13
C MET A 1 -8.25 -7.72 2.40
N ASN A 2 -7.23 -8.00 1.62
CA ASN A 2 -5.94 -7.35 1.72
C ASN A 2 -5.71 -6.44 0.54
N VAL A 3 -5.40 -5.18 0.79
CA VAL A 3 -5.12 -4.20 -0.26
C VAL A 3 -3.67 -3.75 -0.11
N LEU A 4 -2.87 -3.98 -1.15
CA LEU A 4 -1.48 -3.54 -1.16
C LEU A 4 -1.43 -2.10 -1.67
N VAL A 5 -0.81 -1.23 -0.90
CA VAL A 5 -0.63 0.17 -1.28
C VAL A 5 0.84 0.44 -1.49
N THR A 6 1.22 0.83 -2.69
CA THR A 6 2.60 1.23 -2.98
C THR A 6 2.66 2.75 -3.02
N GLY A 7 3.81 3.30 -2.66
CA GLY A 7 3.97 4.73 -2.62
C GLY A 7 3.21 5.38 -1.48
N ALA A 8 3.08 4.67 -0.37
CA ALA A 8 2.21 5.10 0.72
C ALA A 8 2.83 6.18 1.62
N ASN A 9 4.07 6.58 1.35
CA ASN A 9 4.72 7.58 2.20
C ASN A 9 4.14 8.98 2.02
N GLY A 10 3.45 9.23 0.91
CA GLY A 10 2.91 10.53 0.63
C GLY A 10 1.63 10.81 1.41
N PHE A 11 1.15 12.03 1.26
CA PHE A 11 -0.05 12.47 1.96
C PHE A 11 -1.28 11.65 1.55
N ILE A 12 -1.42 11.43 0.25
CA ILE A 12 -2.58 10.69 -0.26
C ILE A 12 -2.55 9.25 0.23
N GLY A 13 -1.36 8.64 0.25
CA GLY A 13 -1.24 7.26 0.71
C GLY A 13 -1.62 7.11 2.16
N LYS A 14 -1.19 8.05 3.00
CA LYS A 14 -1.52 7.98 4.42
C LYS A 14 -3.01 8.12 4.66
N ASN A 15 -3.66 9.01 3.91
CA ASN A 15 -5.11 9.18 4.03
C ASN A 15 -5.84 7.94 3.54
N LEU A 16 -5.38 7.35 2.46
CA LEU A 16 -5.99 6.13 1.95
C LEU A 16 -5.94 5.02 2.98
N ILE A 17 -4.79 4.87 3.64
CA ILE A 17 -4.64 3.82 4.63
C ILE A 17 -5.60 4.02 5.80
N ILE A 18 -5.79 5.27 6.21
CA ILE A 18 -6.75 5.57 7.28
C ILE A 18 -8.15 5.16 6.86
N HIS A 19 -8.55 5.48 5.64
CA HIS A 19 -9.87 5.11 5.14
C HIS A 19 -10.04 3.60 5.05
N LEU A 20 -9.02 2.90 4.56
CA LEU A 20 -9.09 1.44 4.48
C LEU A 20 -9.26 0.84 5.86
N ASN A 21 -8.56 1.39 6.84
CA ASN A 21 -8.65 0.91 8.20
C ASN A 21 -10.05 1.13 8.77
N GLU A 22 -10.66 2.27 8.45
CA GLU A 22 -12.01 2.54 8.90
C GLU A 22 -13.03 1.58 8.31
N LEU A 23 -12.75 1.09 7.11
CA LEU A 23 -13.61 0.12 6.45
C LEU A 23 -13.26 -1.31 6.85
N GLU A 24 -12.34 -1.46 7.79
CA GLU A 24 -11.86 -2.76 8.26
C GLU A 24 -11.21 -3.58 7.15
N ILE A 25 -10.60 -2.89 6.20
CA ILE A 25 -9.84 -3.52 5.13
C ILE A 25 -8.38 -3.50 5.53
N HIS A 26 -7.75 -4.66 5.47
CA HIS A 26 -6.35 -4.77 5.86
C HIS A 26 -5.45 -4.19 4.77
N SER A 27 -4.60 -3.23 5.13
CA SER A 27 -3.69 -2.62 4.17
C SER A 27 -2.29 -3.19 4.34
N LEU A 28 -1.68 -3.54 3.21
CA LEU A 28 -0.29 -3.95 3.14
C LEU A 28 0.46 -2.81 2.49
N ILE A 29 1.61 -2.46 3.03
CA ILE A 29 2.31 -1.25 2.59
C ILE A 29 3.66 -1.60 2.01
N TYR A 30 3.94 -1.06 0.83
CA TYR A 30 5.25 -1.18 0.21
C TYR A 30 5.80 0.21 -0.04
N THR A 31 7.02 0.45 0.43
CA THR A 31 7.70 1.73 0.22
C THR A 31 9.07 1.45 -0.39
N ARG A 32 9.76 2.51 -0.77
CA ARG A 32 11.08 2.34 -1.38
C ARG A 32 12.12 1.77 -0.41
N GLU A 33 11.80 1.72 0.86
CA GLU A 33 12.70 1.11 1.84
C GLU A 33 12.57 -0.39 1.88
N ASN A 34 11.53 -0.93 1.26
CA ASN A 34 11.35 -2.37 1.16
C ASN A 34 12.12 -2.91 -0.04
N SER A 35 12.47 -4.19 0.02
CA SER A 35 13.19 -4.85 -1.07
C SER A 35 12.21 -5.32 -2.14
N ILE A 36 12.77 -5.70 -3.29
CA ILE A 36 11.97 -6.28 -4.36
C ILE A 36 11.34 -7.60 -3.90
N GLN A 37 12.06 -8.34 -3.06
CA GLN A 37 11.52 -9.58 -2.54
C GLN A 37 10.30 -9.33 -1.67
N ASP A 38 10.34 -8.25 -0.90
CA ASP A 38 9.17 -7.87 -0.08
C ASP A 38 7.97 -7.59 -0.97
N LEU A 39 8.19 -6.92 -2.10
CA LEU A 39 7.10 -6.60 -3.01
C LEU A 39 6.45 -7.87 -3.53
N SER A 40 7.27 -8.85 -3.92
CA SER A 40 6.75 -10.11 -4.43
C SER A 40 5.87 -10.80 -3.39
N ASP A 41 6.33 -10.82 -2.15
CA ASP A 41 5.57 -11.46 -1.09
C ASP A 41 4.27 -10.73 -0.81
N LEU A 42 4.29 -9.40 -0.83
CA LEU A 42 3.10 -8.60 -0.57
C LEU A 42 2.08 -8.77 -1.68
N ILE A 43 2.54 -8.84 -2.93
CA ILE A 43 1.63 -9.05 -4.05
C ILE A 43 0.89 -10.38 -3.89
N LYS A 44 1.59 -11.42 -3.47
CA LYS A 44 0.98 -12.72 -3.32
C LYS A 44 -0.10 -12.73 -2.24
N LYS A 45 0.03 -11.87 -1.24
CA LYS A 45 -0.92 -11.81 -0.14
C LYS A 45 -2.08 -10.87 -0.41
N SER A 46 -1.99 -10.05 -1.44
CA SER A 46 -2.98 -8.99 -1.65
C SER A 46 -4.09 -9.44 -2.59
N ASP A 47 -5.25 -8.89 -2.37
CA ASP A 47 -6.40 -9.09 -3.27
C ASP A 47 -6.48 -7.96 -4.28
N PHE A 48 -6.08 -6.76 -3.90
CA PHE A 48 -6.06 -5.61 -4.78
C PHE A 48 -4.80 -4.82 -4.54
N ILE A 49 -4.38 -4.06 -5.55
CA ILE A 49 -3.18 -3.24 -5.49
C ILE A 49 -3.54 -1.82 -5.88
N VAL A 50 -3.16 -0.87 -5.02
CA VAL A 50 -3.29 0.55 -5.32
C VAL A 50 -1.88 1.10 -5.46
N HIS A 51 -1.56 1.60 -6.64
CA HIS A 51 -0.23 2.08 -6.95
C HIS A 51 -0.24 3.61 -7.03
N LEU A 52 0.42 4.26 -6.08
CA LEU A 52 0.45 5.71 -5.99
C LEU A 52 1.76 6.28 -6.50
N ALA A 53 2.30 5.69 -7.56
CA ALA A 53 3.55 6.14 -8.13
C ALA A 53 3.46 7.60 -8.57
N GLY A 54 4.52 8.35 -8.33
CA GLY A 54 4.56 9.73 -8.74
C GLY A 54 3.87 10.68 -7.78
N GLU A 55 3.26 10.16 -6.77
CA GLU A 55 2.58 10.97 -5.77
C GLU A 55 3.59 11.28 -4.65
N ASN A 56 4.36 12.31 -4.82
CA ASN A 56 5.43 12.62 -3.88
C ASN A 56 5.58 14.12 -3.66
N ARG A 57 4.52 14.85 -3.73
CA ARG A 57 4.55 16.30 -3.56
C ARG A 57 4.51 16.72 -2.12
#